data_cec6d1841b3d9a2fead0bd4b62fcbd73
#
_entry.id   cec6d1841b3d9a2fead0bd4b62fcbd73
#
_cell.length_a   1.000
_cell.length_b   1.000
_cell.length_c   1.000
_cell.angle_alpha   90.00
_cell.angle_beta   90.00
_cell.angle_gamma   90.00
#
_symmetry.space_group_name_H-M   'P 1'
#
loop_
_entity.id
_entity.type
_entity.pdbx_description
1 polymer ?
#
loop_
_entity_poly.entity_id
_entity_poly.type
_entity_poly.pdbx_seq_one_letter_code
_entity_poly.pdbx_strand_id
1 'polypeptide(L)'
;MTSRRSFLKTSAVLSAGLLVAPRLFAYDKKYIGLQLYTVRDAMSKDPAATLAKVAQIGYNSVEGATYTGSELFYGMSGAAYAKLLKDNGLVTLSSHYRLGEDGPTMKGTILNDWNKAVDDAAALGLKYMICAWLSPAERGTLDHYKKVGEDLTKAGETCKKAGIQLCYHNHDFEFIQEDGKYPYETLLANSDKELVKMEMDMYWMTKAKQDPIATFDKYPGRFPLWHLKDMDNTPKQMFTEVGSGIIDFKSIFKHEKKAGLKYFFVEQDVCPGDPFDSIAKSIAYIKTNLV
;
A
#
# COMPACT_ATOMS: atom_id res chain seq x y z
N MET A 1 42.14 -69.35 -1.51
CA MET A 1 41.51 -68.91 -2.77
C MET A 1 40.35 -68.02 -2.40
N THR A 2 40.54 -66.74 -2.40
CA THR A 2 39.61 -65.72 -1.94
C THR A 2 38.87 -65.17 -3.13
N SER A 3 37.56 -65.42 -3.14
CA SER A 3 36.64 -64.90 -4.15
C SER A 3 36.36 -63.42 -3.90
N ARG A 4 36.65 -62.63 -4.92
CA ARG A 4 36.30 -61.20 -4.98
C ARG A 4 34.81 -61.03 -5.30
N ARG A 5 34.02 -60.60 -4.32
CA ARG A 5 32.71 -60.01 -4.58
C ARG A 5 32.82 -58.52 -4.26
N SER A 6 32.96 -57.75 -5.32
CA SER A 6 32.92 -56.31 -5.26
C SER A 6 31.57 -55.82 -4.81
N PHE A 7 31.59 -55.02 -3.80
CA PHE A 7 30.43 -54.34 -3.24
C PHE A 7 30.23 -53.02 -3.97
N LEU A 8 29.39 -53.04 -5.00
CA LEU A 8 28.89 -51.80 -5.61
C LEU A 8 27.67 -51.34 -4.83
N LYS A 9 27.88 -50.50 -3.85
CA LYS A 9 26.82 -49.68 -3.31
C LYS A 9 26.63 -48.47 -4.19
N THR A 10 25.65 -48.54 -5.06
CA THR A 10 25.13 -47.39 -5.79
C THR A 10 24.40 -46.49 -4.80
N SER A 11 25.03 -45.40 -4.40
CA SER A 11 24.36 -44.33 -3.65
C SER A 11 23.51 -43.57 -4.64
N ALA A 12 22.22 -43.89 -4.69
CA ALA A 12 21.25 -43.05 -5.35
C ALA A 12 21.07 -41.79 -4.47
N VAL A 13 21.73 -40.72 -4.86
CA VAL A 13 21.41 -39.38 -4.32
C VAL A 13 20.05 -38.98 -4.92
N LEU A 14 19.00 -39.19 -4.16
CA LEU A 14 17.71 -38.55 -4.40
C LEU A 14 17.91 -37.06 -4.11
N SER A 15 18.23 -36.28 -5.11
CA SER A 15 18.02 -34.84 -5.09
C SER A 15 16.51 -34.59 -5.09
N ALA A 16 15.93 -34.54 -3.89
CA ALA A 16 14.62 -33.96 -3.71
C ALA A 16 14.73 -32.47 -4.04
N GLY A 17 14.55 -32.14 -5.31
CA GLY A 17 14.28 -30.77 -5.74
C GLY A 17 13.00 -30.35 -5.04
N LEU A 18 13.13 -29.56 -3.97
CA LEU A 18 12.04 -28.79 -3.43
C LEU A 18 11.57 -27.86 -4.56
N LEU A 19 10.58 -28.33 -5.31
CA LEU A 19 9.72 -27.45 -6.08
C LEU A 19 9.05 -26.55 -5.07
N VAL A 20 9.67 -25.40 -4.79
CA VAL A 20 8.99 -24.27 -4.15
C VAL A 20 8.01 -23.79 -5.20
N ALA A 21 6.83 -24.43 -5.25
CA ALA A 21 5.70 -23.88 -5.95
C ALA A 21 5.55 -22.43 -5.41
N PRO A 22 5.43 -21.42 -6.28
CA PRO A 22 5.11 -20.09 -5.80
C PRO A 22 3.80 -20.24 -5.04
N ARG A 23 3.86 -20.05 -3.72
CA ARG A 23 2.65 -19.89 -2.93
C ARG A 23 1.94 -18.70 -3.55
N LEU A 24 0.88 -18.97 -4.27
CA LEU A 24 -0.13 -17.97 -4.61
C LEU A 24 -0.61 -17.44 -3.27
N PHE A 25 -0.03 -16.33 -2.85
CA PHE A 25 -0.38 -15.69 -1.60
C PHE A 25 -1.81 -15.19 -1.77
N ALA A 26 -2.76 -15.93 -1.23
CA ALA A 26 -4.08 -15.40 -0.99
C ALA A 26 -3.96 -14.16 -0.09
N TYR A 27 -4.89 -13.23 -0.24
CA TYR A 27 -5.08 -12.13 0.68
C TYR A 27 -5.08 -12.64 2.13
N ASP A 28 -4.28 -12.02 2.99
CA ASP A 28 -4.23 -12.39 4.41
C ASP A 28 -5.37 -11.70 5.17
N LYS A 29 -6.53 -12.36 5.21
CA LYS A 29 -7.73 -11.90 5.92
C LYS A 29 -7.52 -11.59 7.41
N LYS A 30 -6.36 -11.92 7.95
CA LYS A 30 -6.00 -11.63 9.32
C LYS A 30 -5.83 -10.14 9.59
N TYR A 31 -5.45 -9.35 8.59
CA TYR A 31 -5.13 -7.94 8.77
C TYR A 31 -6.25 -7.04 8.24
N ILE A 32 -6.83 -6.23 9.13
CA ILE A 32 -7.69 -5.11 8.77
C ILE A 32 -6.92 -3.85 9.12
N GLY A 33 -6.50 -3.13 8.08
CA GLY A 33 -5.63 -1.97 8.21
C GLY A 33 -6.37 -0.65 8.29
N LEU A 34 -5.73 0.34 8.93
CA LEU A 34 -6.14 1.74 8.93
C LEU A 34 -4.99 2.59 8.37
N GLN A 35 -5.30 3.42 7.35
CA GLN A 35 -4.39 4.51 6.95
C GLN A 35 -4.49 5.63 7.99
N LEU A 36 -3.37 5.95 8.62
CA LEU A 36 -3.31 6.88 9.76
C LEU A 36 -3.58 8.34 9.38
N TYR A 37 -3.65 8.65 8.09
CA TYR A 37 -4.10 9.98 7.63
C TYR A 37 -5.52 10.30 8.09
N THR A 38 -6.38 9.29 8.23
CA THR A 38 -7.74 9.45 8.75
C THR A 38 -7.77 10.06 10.17
N VAL A 39 -6.79 9.71 10.98
CA VAL A 39 -6.65 10.17 12.37
C VAL A 39 -5.44 11.09 12.57
N ARG A 40 -4.98 11.77 11.50
CA ARG A 40 -3.75 12.58 11.48
C ARG A 40 -3.68 13.65 12.57
N ASP A 41 -4.81 14.29 12.88
CA ASP A 41 -4.85 15.34 13.91
C ASP A 41 -4.64 14.77 15.33
N ALA A 42 -5.13 13.57 15.58
CA ALA A 42 -4.87 12.84 16.81
C ALA A 42 -3.43 12.30 16.85
N MET A 43 -2.95 11.74 15.73
CA MET A 43 -1.56 11.27 15.61
C MET A 43 -0.53 12.37 15.80
N SER A 44 -0.81 13.61 15.36
CA SER A 44 0.09 14.74 15.56
C SER A 44 0.17 15.21 17.00
N LYS A 45 -0.88 14.96 17.80
CA LYS A 45 -0.95 15.38 19.21
C LYS A 45 -0.41 14.33 20.16
N ASP A 46 -0.86 13.09 20.01
CA ASP A 46 -0.48 11.95 20.86
C ASP A 46 -0.56 10.64 20.07
N PRO A 47 0.54 10.24 19.40
CA PRO A 47 0.57 8.98 18.67
C PRO A 47 0.29 7.75 19.56
N ALA A 48 0.71 7.78 20.83
CA ALA A 48 0.56 6.62 21.70
C ALA A 48 -0.91 6.39 22.08
N ALA A 49 -1.62 7.42 22.52
CA ALA A 49 -3.04 7.35 22.83
C ALA A 49 -3.88 7.05 21.59
N THR A 50 -3.49 7.61 20.43
CA THR A 50 -4.19 7.39 19.16
C THR A 50 -4.10 5.94 18.71
N LEU A 51 -2.90 5.35 18.72
CA LEU A 51 -2.70 3.95 18.32
C LEU A 51 -3.37 2.98 19.29
N ALA A 52 -3.36 3.28 20.59
CA ALA A 52 -4.11 2.49 21.56
C ALA A 52 -5.63 2.50 21.27
N LYS A 53 -6.20 3.67 20.92
CA LYS A 53 -7.61 3.80 20.56
C LYS A 53 -7.93 3.08 19.25
N VAL A 54 -7.07 3.16 18.23
CA VAL A 54 -7.20 2.43 16.97
C VAL A 54 -7.23 0.91 17.21
N ALA A 55 -6.33 0.40 18.03
CA ALA A 55 -6.30 -1.03 18.40
C ALA A 55 -7.57 -1.44 19.19
N GLN A 56 -8.04 -0.63 20.13
CA GLN A 56 -9.28 -0.89 20.89
C GLN A 56 -10.53 -0.95 20.00
N ILE A 57 -10.60 -0.17 18.93
CA ILE A 57 -11.67 -0.22 17.93
C ILE A 57 -11.62 -1.55 17.15
N GLY A 58 -10.45 -2.18 17.08
CA GLY A 58 -10.30 -3.53 16.55
C GLY A 58 -9.52 -3.63 15.25
N TYR A 59 -8.84 -2.56 14.83
CA TYR A 59 -7.80 -2.64 13.81
C TYR A 59 -6.59 -3.38 14.37
N ASN A 60 -5.89 -4.11 13.54
CA ASN A 60 -4.69 -4.85 13.92
C ASN A 60 -3.49 -4.58 13.01
N SER A 61 -3.68 -3.73 11.99
CA SER A 61 -2.59 -3.19 11.20
C SER A 61 -2.82 -1.71 10.89
N VAL A 62 -1.73 -1.01 10.60
CA VAL A 62 -1.78 0.39 10.21
C VAL A 62 -0.87 0.62 9.01
N GLU A 63 -1.21 1.65 8.25
CA GLU A 63 -0.35 2.24 7.26
C GLU A 63 0.06 3.64 7.70
N GLY A 64 1.35 3.95 7.63
CA GLY A 64 1.88 5.26 7.99
C GLY A 64 1.46 6.33 6.97
N ALA A 65 0.98 7.47 7.45
CA ALA A 65 0.53 8.55 6.58
C ALA A 65 1.66 9.45 6.09
N THR A 66 2.79 9.47 6.80
CA THR A 66 3.92 10.34 6.46
C THR A 66 5.22 9.80 7.03
N TYR A 67 6.29 10.06 6.28
CA TYR A 67 7.66 9.89 6.70
C TYR A 67 8.48 11.05 6.15
N THR A 68 9.37 11.60 6.95
CA THR A 68 10.42 12.51 6.50
C THR A 68 11.76 12.08 7.10
N GLY A 69 12.85 12.39 6.41
CA GLY A 69 14.19 12.05 6.92
C GLY A 69 14.57 12.76 8.22
N SER A 70 13.85 13.83 8.60
CA SER A 70 14.07 14.60 9.83
C SER A 70 13.13 14.18 10.97
N GLU A 71 11.86 13.92 10.67
CA GLU A 71 10.84 13.59 11.68
C GLU A 71 10.63 12.09 11.85
N LEU A 72 11.16 11.30 10.92
CA LEU A 72 11.03 9.84 10.89
C LEU A 72 9.54 9.41 10.96
N PHE A 73 9.19 8.53 11.88
CA PHE A 73 7.82 8.04 12.05
C PHE A 73 7.15 8.77 13.23
N TYR A 74 6.40 9.84 12.94
CA TYR A 74 5.69 10.63 13.97
C TYR A 74 6.60 11.12 15.10
N GLY A 75 7.79 11.62 14.77
CA GLY A 75 8.78 12.08 15.74
C GLY A 75 9.55 10.98 16.47
N MET A 76 9.37 9.72 16.07
CA MET A 76 9.98 8.55 16.70
C MET A 76 10.99 7.87 15.78
N SER A 77 12.03 7.27 16.37
CA SER A 77 12.85 6.30 15.62
C SER A 77 12.02 5.08 15.23
N GLY A 78 12.42 4.37 14.16
CA GLY A 78 11.74 3.15 13.73
C GLY A 78 11.60 2.12 14.86
N ALA A 79 12.63 1.95 15.70
CA ALA A 79 12.59 1.04 16.84
C ALA A 79 11.57 1.45 17.91
N ALA A 80 11.47 2.74 18.23
CA ALA A 80 10.49 3.25 19.19
C ALA A 80 9.05 3.10 18.65
N TYR A 81 8.85 3.42 17.38
CA TYR A 81 7.56 3.26 16.71
C TYR A 81 7.15 1.78 16.60
N ALA A 82 8.08 0.89 16.23
CA ALA A 82 7.81 -0.55 16.19
C ALA A 82 7.41 -1.10 17.57
N LYS A 83 8.10 -0.65 18.64
CA LYS A 83 7.75 -1.02 20.01
C LYS A 83 6.35 -0.54 20.37
N LEU A 84 6.01 0.71 20.09
CA LEU A 84 4.71 1.30 20.38
C LEU A 84 3.57 0.53 19.67
N LEU A 85 3.76 0.19 18.40
CA LEU A 85 2.82 -0.63 17.65
C LEU A 85 2.63 -2.00 18.29
N LYS A 86 3.74 -2.69 18.61
CA LYS A 86 3.72 -4.01 19.22
C LYS A 86 3.02 -4.01 20.58
N ASP A 87 3.28 -3.00 21.41
CA ASP A 87 2.67 -2.86 22.74
C ASP A 87 1.15 -2.72 22.65
N ASN A 88 0.63 -2.24 21.51
CA ASN A 88 -0.80 -2.12 21.22
C ASN A 88 -1.35 -3.29 20.36
N GLY A 89 -0.56 -4.32 20.07
CA GLY A 89 -1.00 -5.43 19.22
C GLY A 89 -1.17 -5.06 17.74
N LEU A 90 -0.60 -3.94 17.31
CA LEU A 90 -0.61 -3.47 15.93
C LEU A 90 0.64 -3.89 15.18
N VAL A 91 0.51 -4.04 13.87
CA VAL A 91 1.63 -4.12 12.93
C VAL A 91 1.54 -2.99 11.93
N THR A 92 2.70 -2.51 11.43
CA THR A 92 2.73 -1.65 10.26
C THR A 92 3.26 -2.45 9.06
N LEU A 93 2.52 -2.40 7.95
CA LEU A 93 2.87 -3.13 6.75
C LEU A 93 3.40 -2.20 5.66
N SER A 94 3.00 -0.94 5.72
CA SER A 94 3.29 0.06 4.69
C SER A 94 3.34 1.48 5.28
N SER A 95 3.89 2.40 4.49
CA SER A 95 3.87 3.83 4.80
C SER A 95 3.93 4.64 3.52
N HIS A 96 3.34 5.83 3.57
CA HIS A 96 3.32 6.81 2.50
C HIS A 96 4.60 7.66 2.49
N TYR A 97 5.06 7.96 1.28
CA TYR A 97 6.24 8.78 0.98
C TYR A 97 5.91 9.75 -0.15
N ARG A 98 6.62 10.88 -0.21
CA ARG A 98 6.51 11.85 -1.31
C ARG A 98 7.47 11.52 -2.44
N LEU A 99 7.15 11.99 -3.65
CA LEU A 99 8.10 11.99 -4.77
C LEU A 99 9.26 12.95 -4.47
N GLY A 100 8.97 14.21 -4.17
CA GLY A 100 9.92 15.16 -3.61
C GLY A 100 10.48 16.20 -4.58
N GLU A 101 9.90 16.35 -5.76
CA GLU A 101 10.32 17.37 -6.73
C GLU A 101 9.95 18.79 -6.26
N ASP A 102 8.81 18.95 -5.58
CA ASP A 102 8.33 20.20 -5.01
C ASP A 102 9.04 20.60 -3.71
N GLY A 103 9.81 19.70 -3.14
CA GLY A 103 10.58 19.92 -1.91
C GLY A 103 12.00 19.35 -2.01
N PRO A 104 12.88 19.91 -2.88
CA PRO A 104 14.19 19.33 -3.16
C PRO A 104 15.12 19.27 -1.94
N THR A 105 14.83 20.01 -0.89
CA THR A 105 15.55 19.97 0.39
C THR A 105 14.93 18.98 1.39
N MET A 106 13.73 18.47 1.13
CA MET A 106 13.06 17.51 1.98
C MET A 106 13.70 16.13 1.80
N LYS A 107 14.36 15.64 2.83
CA LYS A 107 14.98 14.31 2.84
C LYS A 107 13.97 13.21 3.09
N GLY A 108 14.31 11.99 2.61
CA GLY A 108 13.47 10.82 2.77
C GLY A 108 12.33 10.75 1.76
N THR A 109 12.45 11.47 0.65
CA THR A 109 11.57 11.37 -0.51
C THR A 109 12.20 10.49 -1.59
N ILE A 110 11.41 10.08 -2.59
CA ILE A 110 11.90 9.23 -3.69
C ILE A 110 13.06 9.88 -4.46
N LEU A 111 13.02 11.17 -4.64
CA LEU A 111 14.06 11.92 -5.36
C LEU A 111 15.19 12.43 -4.46
N ASN A 112 15.05 12.35 -3.15
CA ASN A 112 16.04 12.90 -2.23
C ASN A 112 16.23 12.04 -0.98
N ASP A 113 17.42 11.44 -0.84
CA ASP A 113 17.85 10.59 0.27
C ASP A 113 17.00 9.30 0.42
N TRP A 114 16.58 8.72 -0.72
CA TRP A 114 15.73 7.54 -0.77
C TRP A 114 16.33 6.32 -0.09
N ASN A 115 17.64 6.10 -0.25
CA ASN A 115 18.31 4.96 0.38
C ASN A 115 18.12 4.96 1.91
N LYS A 116 18.23 6.14 2.54
CA LYS A 116 18.00 6.29 3.99
C LYS A 116 16.56 5.96 4.36
N ALA A 117 15.59 6.43 3.56
CA ALA A 117 14.18 6.10 3.79
C ALA A 117 13.91 4.59 3.68
N VAL A 118 14.53 3.92 2.70
CA VAL A 118 14.42 2.47 2.53
C VAL A 118 15.08 1.71 3.68
N ASP A 119 16.24 2.17 4.16
CA ASP A 119 16.91 1.56 5.32
C ASP A 119 16.06 1.68 6.59
N ASP A 120 15.46 2.84 6.83
CA ASP A 120 14.56 3.07 7.96
C ASP A 120 13.28 2.22 7.85
N ALA A 121 12.72 2.11 6.64
CA ALA A 121 11.56 1.26 6.36
C ALA A 121 11.87 -0.23 6.59
N ALA A 122 13.04 -0.68 6.16
CA ALA A 122 13.51 -2.05 6.37
C ALA A 122 13.74 -2.34 7.87
N ALA A 123 14.34 -1.40 8.59
CA ALA A 123 14.54 -1.51 10.05
C ALA A 123 13.21 -1.57 10.81
N LEU A 124 12.17 -0.86 10.35
CA LEU A 124 10.81 -0.93 10.89
C LEU A 124 10.10 -2.24 10.50
N GLY A 125 10.56 -2.92 9.45
CA GLY A 125 9.97 -4.18 8.96
C GLY A 125 8.85 -3.99 7.96
N LEU A 126 8.76 -2.82 7.30
CA LEU A 126 7.78 -2.57 6.27
C LEU A 126 7.90 -3.58 5.12
N LYS A 127 6.77 -3.90 4.51
CA LYS A 127 6.67 -4.74 3.31
C LYS A 127 6.46 -3.91 2.05
N TYR A 128 5.90 -2.71 2.22
CA TYR A 128 5.56 -1.81 1.13
C TYR A 128 5.96 -0.37 1.48
N MET A 129 6.42 0.36 0.48
CA MET A 129 6.60 1.81 0.51
C MET A 129 5.76 2.41 -0.61
N ILE A 130 5.00 3.46 -0.33
CA ILE A 130 4.00 3.96 -1.28
C ILE A 130 4.31 5.41 -1.65
N CYS A 131 4.49 5.71 -2.95
CA CYS A 131 4.40 7.07 -3.46
C CYS A 131 2.93 7.49 -3.46
N ALA A 132 2.55 8.31 -2.48
CA ALA A 132 1.14 8.49 -2.14
C ALA A 132 0.48 9.70 -2.81
N TRP A 133 1.24 10.63 -3.32
CA TRP A 133 0.68 11.85 -3.90
C TRP A 133 1.72 12.57 -4.75
N LEU A 134 1.25 13.20 -5.82
CA LEU A 134 2.03 14.07 -6.67
C LEU A 134 1.57 15.51 -6.49
N SER A 135 2.50 16.41 -6.23
CA SER A 135 2.21 17.85 -6.20
C SER A 135 1.82 18.38 -7.59
N PRO A 136 1.20 19.56 -7.67
CA PRO A 136 0.92 20.16 -8.98
C PRO A 136 2.16 20.36 -9.86
N ALA A 137 3.35 20.52 -9.27
CA ALA A 137 4.61 20.64 -10.01
C ALA A 137 5.09 19.28 -10.58
N GLU A 138 4.72 18.18 -9.93
CA GLU A 138 5.13 16.83 -10.30
C GLU A 138 4.18 16.15 -11.30
N ARG A 139 3.08 16.82 -11.65
CA ARG A 139 2.03 16.36 -12.56
C ARG A 139 1.64 17.47 -13.55
N GLY A 140 0.72 17.19 -14.48
CA GLY A 140 0.17 18.20 -15.38
C GLY A 140 0.44 17.92 -16.86
N THR A 141 1.44 17.08 -17.20
CA THR A 141 1.66 16.61 -18.57
C THR A 141 1.95 15.12 -18.61
N LEU A 142 1.65 14.45 -19.73
CA LEU A 142 2.00 13.03 -19.93
C LEU A 142 3.51 12.79 -19.78
N ASP A 143 4.35 13.75 -20.16
CA ASP A 143 5.80 13.64 -19.99
C ASP A 143 6.21 13.66 -18.51
N HIS A 144 5.53 14.42 -17.64
CA HIS A 144 5.73 14.33 -16.20
C HIS A 144 5.41 12.93 -15.68
N TYR A 145 4.26 12.35 -16.06
CA TYR A 145 3.88 11.01 -15.62
C TYR A 145 4.79 9.91 -16.17
N LYS A 146 5.33 10.08 -17.37
CA LYS A 146 6.37 9.21 -17.90
C LYS A 146 7.62 9.25 -17.01
N LYS A 147 8.10 10.47 -16.71
CA LYS A 147 9.26 10.67 -15.82
C LYS A 147 9.02 10.09 -14.44
N VAL A 148 7.84 10.30 -13.85
CA VAL A 148 7.46 9.69 -12.57
C VAL A 148 7.55 8.16 -12.63
N GLY A 149 7.04 7.52 -13.68
CA GLY A 149 7.13 6.07 -13.87
C GLY A 149 8.59 5.56 -13.93
N GLU A 150 9.47 6.31 -14.62
CA GLU A 150 10.91 6.00 -14.70
C GLU A 150 11.60 6.19 -13.32
N ASP A 151 11.27 7.25 -12.59
CA ASP A 151 11.84 7.52 -11.26
C ASP A 151 11.36 6.50 -10.22
N LEU A 152 10.08 6.13 -10.25
CA LEU A 152 9.54 5.05 -9.43
C LEU A 152 10.22 3.71 -9.74
N THR A 153 10.52 3.41 -11.00
CA THR A 153 11.25 2.19 -11.36
C THR A 153 12.63 2.15 -10.71
N LYS A 154 13.40 3.24 -10.79
CA LYS A 154 14.71 3.36 -10.12
C LYS A 154 14.60 3.22 -8.60
N ALA A 155 13.60 3.89 -8.00
CA ALA A 155 13.33 3.78 -6.55
C ALA A 155 12.95 2.35 -6.15
N GLY A 156 12.16 1.68 -7.00
CA GLY A 156 11.77 0.29 -6.81
C GLY A 156 12.93 -0.70 -6.80
N GLU A 157 14.00 -0.43 -7.57
CA GLU A 157 15.23 -1.24 -7.52
C GLU A 157 15.88 -1.20 -6.13
N THR A 158 15.89 -0.02 -5.48
CA THR A 158 16.40 0.14 -4.11
C THR A 158 15.52 -0.60 -3.12
N CYS A 159 14.20 -0.45 -3.21
CA CYS A 159 13.24 -1.16 -2.36
C CYS A 159 13.40 -2.68 -2.50
N LYS A 160 13.51 -3.20 -3.72
CA LYS A 160 13.67 -4.64 -3.98
C LYS A 160 14.91 -5.22 -3.32
N LYS A 161 16.04 -4.51 -3.32
CA LYS A 161 17.27 -4.94 -2.63
C LYS A 161 17.07 -5.08 -1.11
N ALA A 162 16.20 -4.27 -0.53
CA ALA A 162 15.80 -4.33 0.87
C ALA A 162 14.65 -5.32 1.16
N GLY A 163 14.12 -6.00 0.13
CA GLY A 163 12.99 -6.92 0.27
C GLY A 163 11.64 -6.23 0.45
N ILE A 164 11.55 -4.97 0.02
CA ILE A 164 10.35 -4.12 0.08
C ILE A 164 9.79 -3.92 -1.32
N GLN A 165 8.46 -3.87 -1.47
CA GLN A 165 7.79 -3.55 -2.71
C GLN A 165 7.41 -2.07 -2.74
N LEU A 166 7.82 -1.36 -3.79
CA LEU A 166 7.35 0.00 -4.05
C LEU A 166 5.96 -0.05 -4.69
N CYS A 167 5.05 0.82 -4.25
CA CYS A 167 3.74 1.03 -4.84
C CYS A 167 3.51 2.51 -5.17
N TYR A 168 2.53 2.76 -6.03
CA TYR A 168 1.99 4.08 -6.31
C TYR A 168 0.50 4.10 -5.93
N HIS A 169 0.06 5.14 -5.23
CA HIS A 169 -1.33 5.36 -4.82
C HIS A 169 -1.98 6.40 -5.74
N ASN A 170 -3.13 6.08 -6.31
CA ASN A 170 -3.84 6.96 -7.21
C ASN A 170 -4.80 7.91 -6.51
N HIS A 171 -5.00 9.07 -7.14
CA HIS A 171 -6.10 10.00 -6.90
C HIS A 171 -7.00 10.11 -8.15
N ASP A 172 -7.78 11.17 -8.24
CA ASP A 172 -8.64 11.45 -9.39
C ASP A 172 -7.89 12.15 -10.54
N PHE A 173 -6.85 12.90 -10.23
CA PHE A 173 -6.15 13.72 -11.21
C PHE A 173 -5.38 12.90 -12.27
N GLU A 174 -5.00 11.65 -11.99
CA GLU A 174 -4.38 10.76 -12.96
C GLU A 174 -5.35 10.27 -14.03
N PHE A 175 -6.65 10.50 -13.81
CA PHE A 175 -7.72 10.14 -14.73
C PHE A 175 -8.33 11.33 -15.46
N ILE A 176 -7.75 12.52 -15.37
CA ILE A 176 -8.05 13.65 -16.23
C ILE A 176 -7.29 13.45 -17.54
N GLN A 177 -8.04 13.25 -18.64
CA GLN A 177 -7.42 12.99 -19.94
C GLN A 177 -6.59 14.18 -20.43
N GLU A 178 -5.41 13.87 -20.93
CA GLU A 178 -4.53 14.76 -21.67
C GLU A 178 -4.23 14.12 -23.04
N ASP A 179 -4.49 14.83 -24.13
CA ASP A 179 -4.33 14.33 -25.51
C ASP A 179 -5.00 12.96 -25.75
N GLY A 180 -6.18 12.76 -25.13
CA GLY A 180 -6.97 11.52 -25.26
C GLY A 180 -6.41 10.31 -24.49
N LYS A 181 -5.40 10.51 -23.63
CA LYS A 181 -4.80 9.46 -22.79
C LYS A 181 -5.00 9.78 -21.31
N TYR A 182 -5.11 8.76 -20.51
CA TYR A 182 -5.08 8.90 -19.06
C TYR A 182 -3.63 8.92 -18.56
N PRO A 183 -3.22 9.93 -17.77
CA PRO A 183 -1.93 9.97 -17.09
C PRO A 183 -1.61 8.69 -16.31
N TYR A 184 -2.61 8.10 -15.66
CA TYR A 184 -2.46 6.81 -14.96
C TYR A 184 -1.92 5.69 -15.86
N GLU A 185 -2.44 5.58 -17.08
CA GLU A 185 -1.96 4.59 -18.05
C GLU A 185 -0.54 4.88 -18.53
N THR A 186 -0.19 6.16 -18.67
CA THR A 186 1.17 6.60 -19.01
C THR A 186 2.15 6.21 -17.92
N LEU A 187 1.79 6.43 -16.65
CA LEU A 187 2.60 6.01 -15.50
C LEU A 187 2.78 4.47 -15.47
N LEU A 188 1.70 3.72 -15.64
CA LEU A 188 1.72 2.25 -15.68
C LEU A 188 2.62 1.71 -16.81
N ALA A 189 2.56 2.33 -18.00
CA ALA A 189 3.32 1.92 -19.18
C ALA A 189 4.83 2.22 -19.06
N ASN A 190 5.19 3.25 -18.28
CA ASN A 190 6.58 3.70 -18.10
C ASN A 190 7.18 3.28 -16.75
N SER A 191 6.49 2.46 -15.98
CA SER A 191 7.01 1.85 -14.75
C SER A 191 7.19 0.34 -14.91
N ASP A 192 8.31 -0.21 -14.40
CA ASP A 192 8.53 -1.66 -14.39
C ASP A 192 7.49 -2.35 -13.51
N LYS A 193 6.76 -3.30 -14.09
CA LYS A 193 5.63 -3.96 -13.43
C LYS A 193 6.00 -4.84 -12.24
N GLU A 194 7.26 -5.26 -12.13
CA GLU A 194 7.74 -6.08 -11.01
C GLU A 194 8.38 -5.22 -9.90
N LEU A 195 8.85 -4.03 -10.24
CA LEU A 195 9.46 -3.09 -9.30
C LEU A 195 8.45 -2.12 -8.70
N VAL A 196 7.40 -1.77 -9.46
CA VAL A 196 6.37 -0.81 -9.07
C VAL A 196 5.01 -1.49 -9.17
N LYS A 197 4.34 -1.66 -8.05
CA LYS A 197 2.94 -2.09 -7.97
C LYS A 197 2.04 -0.88 -7.67
N MET A 198 0.75 -1.12 -7.53
CA MET A 198 -0.22 -0.07 -7.28
C MET A 198 -0.95 -0.32 -5.96
N GLU A 199 -1.18 0.74 -5.23
CA GLU A 199 -2.18 0.79 -4.19
C GLU A 199 -3.41 1.48 -4.76
N MET A 200 -4.49 0.73 -4.96
CA MET A 200 -5.69 1.29 -5.58
C MET A 200 -6.59 1.92 -4.54
N ASP A 201 -6.85 3.22 -4.69
CA ASP A 201 -7.89 3.91 -3.93
C ASP A 201 -9.23 3.84 -4.65
N MET A 202 -10.19 3.16 -4.01
CA MET A 202 -11.51 2.87 -4.61
C MET A 202 -12.38 4.13 -4.73
N TYR A 203 -12.26 5.07 -3.79
CA TYR A 203 -13.00 6.33 -3.85
C TYR A 203 -12.54 7.19 -5.03
N TRP A 204 -11.24 7.39 -5.16
CA TRP A 204 -10.69 8.23 -6.23
C TRP A 204 -10.94 7.63 -7.62
N MET A 205 -10.86 6.30 -7.76
CA MET A 205 -11.26 5.60 -8.98
C MET A 205 -12.73 5.87 -9.32
N THR A 206 -13.62 5.70 -8.34
CA THR A 206 -15.06 5.91 -8.52
C THR A 206 -15.38 7.37 -8.85
N LYS A 207 -14.74 8.32 -8.15
CA LYS A 207 -14.90 9.76 -8.40
C LYS A 207 -14.45 10.16 -9.79
N ALA A 208 -13.39 9.56 -10.28
CA ALA A 208 -12.91 9.72 -11.65
C ALA A 208 -13.75 8.92 -12.68
N LYS A 209 -14.84 8.28 -12.26
CA LYS A 209 -15.70 7.43 -13.11
C LYS A 209 -14.95 6.27 -13.78
N GLN A 210 -13.94 5.75 -13.10
CA GLN A 210 -13.21 4.56 -13.51
C GLN A 210 -13.77 3.33 -12.80
N ASP A 211 -13.71 2.19 -13.47
CA ASP A 211 -14.14 0.90 -12.91
C ASP A 211 -12.92 0.12 -12.38
N PRO A 212 -12.84 -0.11 -11.04
CA PRO A 212 -11.79 -0.91 -10.45
C PRO A 212 -11.71 -2.33 -11.03
N ILE A 213 -12.86 -2.97 -11.30
CA ILE A 213 -12.92 -4.35 -11.79
C ILE A 213 -12.35 -4.42 -13.22
N ALA A 214 -12.75 -3.51 -14.10
CA ALA A 214 -12.20 -3.41 -15.46
C ALA A 214 -10.69 -3.13 -15.42
N THR A 215 -10.23 -2.33 -14.45
CA THR A 215 -8.80 -2.04 -14.25
C THR A 215 -8.03 -3.29 -13.81
N PHE A 216 -8.58 -4.11 -12.92
CA PHE A 216 -7.97 -5.40 -12.54
C PHE A 216 -7.90 -6.37 -13.71
N ASP A 217 -8.90 -6.35 -14.59
CA ASP A 217 -8.94 -7.17 -15.81
C ASP A 217 -7.83 -6.76 -16.79
N LYS A 218 -7.60 -5.46 -16.93
CA LYS A 218 -6.58 -4.90 -17.81
C LYS A 218 -5.15 -5.10 -17.29
N TYR A 219 -4.95 -5.03 -15.96
CA TYR A 219 -3.64 -5.09 -15.33
C TYR A 219 -3.59 -6.12 -14.18
N PRO A 220 -3.76 -7.42 -14.45
CA PRO A 220 -3.84 -8.44 -13.41
C PRO A 220 -2.55 -8.50 -12.57
N GLY A 221 -2.70 -8.66 -11.25
CA GLY A 221 -1.58 -8.79 -10.30
C GLY A 221 -0.82 -7.50 -10.00
N ARG A 222 -1.34 -6.34 -10.44
CA ARG A 222 -0.68 -5.04 -10.22
C ARG A 222 -1.10 -4.33 -8.93
N PHE A 223 -2.16 -4.79 -8.22
CA PHE A 223 -2.83 -4.07 -7.14
C PHE A 223 -2.78 -4.83 -5.80
N PRO A 224 -1.59 -5.03 -5.21
CA PRO A 224 -1.46 -5.76 -3.94
C PRO A 224 -2.02 -5.01 -2.74
N LEU A 225 -2.22 -3.71 -2.84
CA LEU A 225 -2.76 -2.86 -1.78
C LEU A 225 -4.01 -2.14 -2.27
N TRP A 226 -4.99 -2.01 -1.37
CA TRP A 226 -6.22 -1.26 -1.64
C TRP A 226 -6.52 -0.30 -0.49
N HIS A 227 -6.95 0.93 -0.83
CA HIS A 227 -7.65 1.80 0.10
C HIS A 227 -9.16 1.59 -0.03
N LEU A 228 -9.76 1.17 1.07
CA LEU A 228 -11.21 1.12 1.22
C LEU A 228 -11.65 2.49 1.74
N LYS A 229 -12.02 3.34 0.82
CA LYS A 229 -12.50 4.70 1.04
C LYS A 229 -13.82 4.81 0.28
N ASP A 230 -14.93 5.12 0.98
CA ASP A 230 -16.27 5.09 0.40
C ASP A 230 -16.78 6.49 0.07
N MET A 231 -17.75 6.55 -0.82
CA MET A 231 -18.31 7.78 -1.38
C MET A 231 -19.80 7.88 -1.04
N ASP A 232 -20.24 9.02 -0.54
CA ASP A 232 -21.64 9.24 -0.28
C ASP A 232 -22.48 9.37 -1.57
N ASN A 233 -23.79 9.24 -1.45
CA ASN A 233 -24.75 9.36 -2.55
C ASN A 233 -25.23 10.80 -2.76
N THR A 234 -24.44 11.81 -2.40
CA THR A 234 -24.80 13.21 -2.64
C THR A 234 -24.14 13.74 -3.93
N PRO A 235 -24.67 14.84 -4.51
CA PRO A 235 -24.00 15.47 -5.66
C PRO A 235 -22.56 15.94 -5.38
N LYS A 236 -22.20 16.11 -4.09
CA LYS A 236 -20.82 16.49 -3.68
C LYS A 236 -19.87 15.30 -3.69
N GLN A 237 -20.40 14.08 -3.66
CA GLN A 237 -19.58 12.85 -3.63
C GLN A 237 -18.52 12.90 -2.54
N MET A 238 -18.94 13.21 -1.31
CA MET A 238 -18.05 13.34 -0.16
C MET A 238 -17.61 11.97 0.36
N PHE A 239 -16.56 11.97 1.16
CA PHE A 239 -16.12 10.77 1.88
C PHE A 239 -17.18 10.34 2.90
N THR A 240 -17.37 9.03 3.03
CA THR A 240 -18.21 8.43 4.06
C THR A 240 -17.59 7.14 4.58
N GLU A 241 -18.17 6.56 5.61
CA GLU A 241 -17.71 5.32 6.20
C GLU A 241 -17.89 4.15 5.23
N VAL A 242 -16.93 3.23 5.21
CA VAL A 242 -16.98 2.01 4.37
C VAL A 242 -18.28 1.25 4.61
N GLY A 243 -19.04 1.04 3.54
CA GLY A 243 -20.35 0.38 3.56
C GLY A 243 -21.54 1.30 3.81
N SER A 244 -21.30 2.60 4.03
CA SER A 244 -22.36 3.62 4.13
C SER A 244 -22.58 4.38 2.82
N GLY A 245 -21.70 4.19 1.83
CA GLY A 245 -21.73 4.88 0.55
C GLY A 245 -22.23 4.03 -0.61
N ILE A 246 -21.77 4.39 -1.80
CA ILE A 246 -22.23 3.80 -3.06
C ILE A 246 -21.25 2.77 -3.66
N ILE A 247 -20.05 2.61 -3.10
CA ILE A 247 -19.03 1.71 -3.67
C ILE A 247 -19.37 0.26 -3.29
N ASP A 248 -19.56 -0.59 -4.29
CA ASP A 248 -19.86 -2.01 -4.06
C ASP A 248 -18.59 -2.81 -3.77
N PHE A 249 -18.07 -2.66 -2.55
CA PHE A 249 -16.90 -3.41 -2.09
C PHE A 249 -17.09 -4.92 -2.17
N LYS A 250 -18.32 -5.44 -1.98
CA LYS A 250 -18.59 -6.88 -2.09
C LYS A 250 -18.30 -7.42 -3.49
N SER A 251 -18.67 -6.67 -4.52
CA SER A 251 -18.36 -7.04 -5.90
C SER A 251 -16.88 -6.89 -6.21
N ILE A 252 -16.23 -5.82 -5.72
CA ILE A 252 -14.80 -5.58 -5.91
C ILE A 252 -13.96 -6.71 -5.27
N PHE A 253 -14.29 -7.14 -4.05
CA PHE A 253 -13.57 -8.21 -3.33
C PHE A 253 -13.63 -9.57 -4.03
N LYS A 254 -14.64 -9.85 -4.86
CA LYS A 254 -14.67 -11.07 -5.69
C LYS A 254 -13.49 -11.14 -6.67
N HIS A 255 -12.86 -10.01 -6.95
CA HIS A 255 -11.72 -9.90 -7.87
C HIS A 255 -10.36 -9.81 -7.15
N GLU A 256 -10.31 -10.02 -5.84
CA GLU A 256 -9.10 -9.94 -5.00
C GLU A 256 -7.90 -10.71 -5.57
N LYS A 257 -8.15 -11.95 -6.05
CA LYS A 257 -7.11 -12.82 -6.62
C LYS A 257 -6.57 -12.26 -7.93
N LYS A 258 -7.44 -11.72 -8.78
CA LYS A 258 -7.07 -11.18 -10.08
C LYS A 258 -6.28 -9.89 -9.92
N ALA A 259 -6.69 -9.02 -9.01
CA ALA A 259 -5.97 -7.83 -8.63
C ALA A 259 -4.60 -8.12 -8.00
N GLY A 260 -4.46 -9.27 -7.35
CA GLY A 260 -3.27 -9.66 -6.59
C GLY A 260 -3.25 -9.11 -5.18
N LEU A 261 -4.43 -8.82 -4.60
CA LEU A 261 -4.59 -8.24 -3.26
C LEU A 261 -3.80 -9.00 -2.19
N LYS A 262 -3.10 -8.25 -1.35
CA LYS A 262 -2.38 -8.74 -0.16
C LYS A 262 -2.92 -8.11 1.11
N TYR A 263 -3.12 -6.79 1.09
CA TYR A 263 -3.61 -6.03 2.25
C TYR A 263 -4.52 -4.91 1.79
N PHE A 264 -5.41 -4.49 2.67
CA PHE A 264 -6.19 -3.28 2.48
C PHE A 264 -6.19 -2.41 3.73
N PHE A 265 -6.44 -1.12 3.53
CA PHE A 265 -6.51 -0.13 4.59
C PHE A 265 -7.78 0.70 4.43
N VAL A 266 -8.49 0.89 5.54
CA VAL A 266 -9.57 1.87 5.61
C VAL A 266 -8.96 3.27 5.59
N GLU A 267 -9.52 4.17 4.81
CA GLU A 267 -9.17 5.58 4.85
C GLU A 267 -10.40 6.46 4.68
N GLN A 268 -10.43 7.60 5.35
CA GLN A 268 -11.43 8.65 5.17
C GLN A 268 -10.77 10.01 5.42
N ASP A 269 -10.56 10.81 4.36
CA ASP A 269 -9.79 12.05 4.44
C ASP A 269 -10.47 13.12 5.27
N VAL A 270 -11.80 13.16 5.21
CA VAL A 270 -12.65 14.09 5.97
C VAL A 270 -13.78 13.30 6.60
N CYS A 271 -13.85 13.34 7.93
CA CYS A 271 -14.93 12.74 8.69
C CYS A 271 -15.92 13.83 9.11
N PRO A 272 -17.25 13.58 9.05
CA PRO A 272 -18.25 14.59 9.43
C PRO A 272 -18.28 14.87 10.94
N GLY A 273 -17.67 14.00 11.75
CA GLY A 273 -17.58 14.10 13.21
C GLY A 273 -16.26 13.57 13.74
N ASP A 274 -16.28 12.86 14.88
CA ASP A 274 -15.08 12.21 15.42
C ASP A 274 -14.58 11.12 14.43
N PRO A 275 -13.36 11.20 13.92
CA PRO A 275 -12.83 10.18 13.01
C PRO A 275 -12.79 8.78 13.63
N PHE A 276 -12.70 8.66 14.95
CA PHE A 276 -12.76 7.37 15.62
C PHE A 276 -14.13 6.70 15.52
N ASP A 277 -15.21 7.47 15.51
CA ASP A 277 -16.56 6.94 15.29
C ASP A 277 -16.70 6.45 13.83
N SER A 278 -16.15 7.20 12.87
CA SER A 278 -16.18 6.81 11.47
C SER A 278 -15.39 5.52 11.21
N ILE A 279 -14.17 5.37 11.75
CA ILE A 279 -13.39 4.14 11.56
C ILE A 279 -14.01 2.95 12.32
N ALA A 280 -14.72 3.17 13.43
CA ALA A 280 -15.45 2.12 14.13
C ALA A 280 -16.62 1.57 13.31
N LYS A 281 -17.38 2.42 12.62
CA LYS A 281 -18.43 2.00 11.69
C LYS A 281 -17.84 1.24 10.50
N SER A 282 -16.78 1.75 9.90
CA SER A 282 -16.10 1.14 8.76
C SER A 282 -15.61 -0.28 9.08
N ILE A 283 -14.93 -0.50 10.20
CA ILE A 283 -14.45 -1.82 10.56
C ILE A 283 -15.57 -2.80 10.92
N ALA A 284 -16.67 -2.30 11.52
CA ALA A 284 -17.83 -3.13 11.81
C ALA A 284 -18.46 -3.68 10.53
N TYR A 285 -18.63 -2.84 9.50
CA TYR A 285 -19.10 -3.28 8.19
C TYR A 285 -18.15 -4.29 7.56
N ILE A 286 -16.85 -4.06 7.57
CA ILE A 286 -15.84 -4.93 6.97
C ILE A 286 -15.89 -6.32 7.62
N LYS A 287 -15.88 -6.41 8.95
CA LYS A 287 -15.94 -7.67 9.70
C LYS A 287 -17.21 -8.48 9.42
N THR A 288 -18.31 -7.81 9.12
CA THR A 288 -19.59 -8.48 8.88
C THR A 288 -19.78 -8.89 7.42
N ASN A 289 -19.18 -8.15 6.47
CA ASN A 289 -19.57 -8.23 5.07
C ASN A 289 -18.44 -8.62 4.10
N LEU A 290 -17.16 -8.41 4.46
CA LEU A 290 -16.05 -8.55 3.52
C LEU A 290 -15.01 -9.64 3.91
N VAL A 291 -14.85 -9.93 5.22
CA VAL A 291 -13.80 -10.85 5.72
C VAL A 291 -14.34 -11.93 6.64
#